data_3532d63432af0fa1e4be905b7bc7ebbb
#
_entry.id   3532d63432af0fa1e4be905b7bc7ebbb
#
_cell.length_a   1.000
_cell.length_b   1.000
_cell.length_c   1.000
_cell.angle_alpha   90.00
_cell.angle_beta   90.00
_cell.angle_gamma   90.00
#
_symmetry.space_group_name_H-M   'P 1'
#
loop_
_entity.id
_entity.type
_entity.pdbx_description
1 polymer ?
#
loop_
_entity_poly.entity_id
_entity_poly.type
_entity_poly.pdbx_seq_one_letter_code
_entity_poly.pdbx_strand_id
1 'polypeptide(L)'
;MRYIEERLRELEAYRPELTRRPDFGEFWENTLSESHDRELRPTAKQVDYPCGHARVYDISYDGFDGTRIHGWFLVPAFGKAGRWPCLIQYHGFTDSRGLPWQL
;
A
#
# COMPACT_ATOMS: atom_id res chain seq x y z
N MET A 1 -22.05 -30.55 -3.32
CA MET A 1 -22.33 -29.38 -2.50
C MET A 1 -22.11 -29.65 -1.02
N ARG A 2 -22.57 -30.77 -0.47
CA ARG A 2 -22.46 -31.14 0.96
C ARG A 2 -21.03 -31.05 1.53
N TYR A 3 -20.00 -31.46 0.77
CA TYR A 3 -18.59 -31.41 1.19
C TYR A 3 -18.07 -29.96 1.36
N ILE A 4 -18.48 -29.05 0.48
CA ILE A 4 -18.09 -27.62 0.57
C ILE A 4 -18.74 -26.99 1.80
N GLU A 5 -20.00 -27.29 2.06
CA GLU A 5 -20.74 -26.77 3.22
C GLU A 5 -20.16 -27.27 4.56
N GLU A 6 -19.70 -28.53 4.62
CA GLU A 6 -19.02 -29.08 5.79
C GLU A 6 -17.68 -28.39 6.04
N ARG A 7 -16.88 -28.18 4.99
CA ARG A 7 -15.60 -27.47 5.08
C ARG A 7 -15.78 -25.99 5.49
N LEU A 8 -16.79 -25.33 4.98
CA LEU A 8 -17.07 -23.95 5.38
C LEU A 8 -17.40 -23.85 6.88
N ARG A 9 -18.24 -24.77 7.41
CA ARG A 9 -18.55 -24.80 8.84
C ARG A 9 -17.31 -25.07 9.70
N GLU A 10 -16.42 -25.98 9.28
CA GLU A 10 -15.15 -26.22 9.95
C GLU A 10 -14.30 -24.95 10.01
N LEU A 11 -14.19 -24.20 8.89
CA LEU A 11 -13.45 -22.95 8.82
C LEU A 11 -14.09 -21.84 9.66
N GLU A 12 -15.41 -21.74 9.65
CA GLU A 12 -16.16 -20.77 10.48
C GLU A 12 -16.00 -21.05 11.98
N ALA A 13 -15.86 -22.31 12.36
CA ALA A 13 -15.63 -22.73 13.74
C ALA A 13 -14.16 -22.71 14.16
N TYR A 14 -13.23 -22.59 13.20
CA TYR A 14 -11.79 -22.62 13.46
C TYR A 14 -11.35 -21.43 14.31
N ARG A 15 -10.87 -21.71 15.50
CA ARG A 15 -10.37 -20.72 16.47
C ARG A 15 -9.00 -21.15 16.98
N PRO A 16 -7.94 -20.95 16.16
CA PRO A 16 -6.57 -21.29 16.58
C PRO A 16 -6.16 -20.45 17.78
N GLU A 17 -5.28 -21.00 18.57
CA GLU A 17 -4.59 -20.27 19.62
C GLU A 17 -3.76 -19.14 19.00
N LEU A 18 -3.83 -17.96 19.60
CA LEU A 18 -3.06 -16.80 19.13
C LEU A 18 -1.61 -16.95 19.57
N THR A 19 -0.70 -16.94 18.60
CA THR A 19 0.75 -16.99 18.83
C THR A 19 1.38 -15.62 19.06
N ARG A 20 0.55 -14.59 19.16
CA ARG A 20 0.98 -13.21 19.38
C ARG A 20 1.73 -13.07 20.72
N ARG A 21 2.91 -12.46 20.68
CA ARG A 21 3.70 -12.19 21.87
C ARG A 21 3.03 -11.14 22.78
N PRO A 22 3.29 -11.19 24.11
CA PRO A 22 2.71 -10.22 25.05
C PRO A 22 3.08 -8.76 24.74
N ASP A 23 4.28 -8.53 24.21
CA ASP A 23 4.83 -7.22 23.85
C ASP A 23 4.36 -6.65 22.49
N PHE A 24 3.46 -7.35 21.80
CA PHE A 24 3.01 -6.98 20.45
C PHE A 24 2.42 -5.55 20.40
N GLY A 25 1.62 -5.18 21.38
CA GLY A 25 1.01 -3.84 21.43
C GLY A 25 2.08 -2.75 21.58
N GLU A 26 2.94 -2.89 22.58
CA GLU A 26 4.03 -1.96 22.86
C GLU A 26 5.00 -1.82 21.67
N PHE A 27 5.37 -2.94 21.06
CA PHE A 27 6.21 -2.94 19.87
C PHE A 27 5.63 -2.06 18.75
N TRP A 28 4.34 -2.21 18.45
CA TRP A 28 3.70 -1.46 17.38
C TRP A 28 3.47 0.01 17.73
N GLU A 29 3.13 0.32 18.98
CA GLU A 29 3.02 1.71 19.45
C GLU A 29 4.34 2.46 19.30
N ASN A 30 5.43 1.86 19.74
CA ASN A 30 6.77 2.43 19.60
C ASN A 30 7.18 2.59 18.14
N THR A 31 6.95 1.56 17.32
CA THR A 31 7.28 1.56 15.89
C THR A 31 6.50 2.64 15.13
N LEU A 32 5.22 2.78 15.41
CA LEU A 32 4.38 3.80 14.76
C LEU A 32 4.76 5.21 15.22
N SER A 33 5.07 5.40 16.50
CA SER A 33 5.56 6.68 17.03
C SER A 33 6.87 7.09 16.35
N GLU A 34 7.83 6.19 16.29
CA GLU A 34 9.11 6.43 15.60
C GLU A 34 8.92 6.77 14.11
N SER A 35 7.99 6.07 13.45
CA SER A 35 7.65 6.33 12.05
C SER A 35 7.01 7.71 11.86
N HIS A 36 6.17 8.13 12.81
CA HIS A 36 5.46 9.41 12.74
C HIS A 36 6.37 10.62 12.91
N ASP A 37 7.43 10.46 13.68
CA ASP A 37 8.42 11.53 13.95
C ASP A 37 9.39 11.75 12.78
N ARG A 38 9.37 10.89 11.77
CA ARG A 38 10.23 11.00 10.59
C ARG A 38 9.62 11.85 9.49
N GLU A 39 10.45 12.69 8.90
CA GLU A 39 10.05 13.44 7.71
C GLU A 39 9.99 12.53 6.48
N LEU A 40 8.89 12.54 5.77
CA LEU A 40 8.71 11.77 4.54
C LEU A 40 9.59 12.25 3.37
N ARG A 41 10.01 13.51 3.35
CA ARG A 41 10.76 14.16 2.26
C ARG A 41 10.25 13.79 0.86
N PRO A 42 8.96 13.99 0.57
CA PRO A 42 8.38 13.54 -0.68
C PRO A 42 8.92 14.33 -1.86
N THR A 43 9.12 13.65 -2.97
CA THR A 43 9.37 14.28 -4.27
C THR A 43 8.39 13.77 -5.30
N ALA A 44 8.06 14.60 -6.28
CA ALA A 44 7.21 14.21 -7.40
C ALA A 44 7.72 14.89 -8.67
N LYS A 45 8.01 14.10 -9.68
CA LYS A 45 8.44 14.59 -11.00
C LYS A 45 7.47 14.05 -12.05
N GLN A 46 6.80 14.96 -12.75
CA GLN A 46 5.94 14.54 -13.85
C GLN A 46 6.77 13.89 -14.95
N VAL A 47 6.27 12.77 -15.45
CA VAL A 47 6.88 12.02 -16.58
C VAL A 47 5.98 12.16 -17.80
N ASP A 48 6.61 12.33 -18.94
CA ASP A 48 5.91 12.22 -20.23
C ASP A 48 5.63 10.73 -20.49
N TYR A 49 4.37 10.36 -20.24
CA TYR A 49 3.92 8.98 -20.37
C TYR A 49 2.76 8.93 -21.37
N PRO A 50 2.78 8.02 -22.36
CA PRO A 50 1.80 7.98 -23.45
C PRO A 50 0.42 7.50 -22.98
N CYS A 51 -0.17 8.21 -22.03
CA CYS A 51 -1.50 7.96 -21.50
C CYS A 51 -2.29 9.26 -21.42
N GLY A 52 -3.23 9.46 -22.34
CA GLY A 52 -4.05 10.68 -22.39
C GLY A 52 -5.06 10.81 -21.24
N HIS A 53 -5.28 9.77 -20.48
CA HIS A 53 -6.29 9.74 -19.40
C HIS A 53 -5.72 10.05 -18.01
N ALA A 54 -4.41 10.04 -17.85
CA ALA A 54 -3.76 10.31 -16.57
C ALA A 54 -2.48 11.13 -16.75
N ARG A 55 -2.21 11.99 -15.78
CA ARG A 55 -0.89 12.58 -15.56
C ARG A 55 -0.11 11.66 -14.64
N VAL A 56 1.08 11.29 -15.05
CA VAL A 56 1.93 10.33 -14.34
C VAL A 56 3.09 11.06 -13.69
N TYR A 57 3.37 10.73 -12.44
CA TYR A 57 4.48 11.27 -11.67
C TYR A 57 5.34 10.13 -11.14
N ASP A 58 6.64 10.25 -11.34
CA ASP A 58 7.63 9.48 -10.58
C ASP A 58 7.75 10.11 -9.20
N ILE A 59 7.36 9.36 -8.18
CA ILE A 59 7.40 9.84 -6.80
C ILE A 59 8.42 9.06 -6.00
N SER A 60 8.97 9.73 -5.00
CA SER A 60 9.72 9.03 -3.97
C SER A 60 9.55 9.72 -2.62
N TYR A 61 9.67 8.92 -1.56
CA TYR A 61 9.58 9.38 -0.17
C TYR A 61 10.38 8.45 0.74
N ASP A 62 10.64 8.88 1.95
CA ASP A 62 11.38 8.10 2.91
C ASP A 62 10.46 7.17 3.71
N GLY A 63 10.83 5.90 3.79
CA GLY A 63 10.17 4.90 4.62
C GLY A 63 10.59 4.97 6.09
N PHE A 64 10.15 3.99 6.85
CA PHE A 64 10.33 3.88 8.30
C PHE A 64 11.78 4.05 8.76
N ASP A 65 12.73 3.41 8.10
CA ASP A 65 14.17 3.42 8.43
C ASP A 65 14.96 4.49 7.66
N GLY A 66 14.28 5.37 6.91
CA GLY A 66 14.89 6.33 6.01
C GLY A 66 15.24 5.76 4.62
N THR A 67 14.90 4.50 4.36
CA THR A 67 15.04 3.92 3.01
C THR A 67 14.18 4.66 2.01
N ARG A 68 14.77 5.05 0.88
CA ARG A 68 14.06 5.76 -0.18
C ARG A 68 13.12 4.82 -0.93
N ILE A 69 11.83 5.08 -0.83
CA ILE A 69 10.77 4.33 -1.50
C ILE A 69 10.40 5.06 -2.78
N HIS A 70 10.30 4.33 -3.89
CA HIS A 70 9.91 4.85 -5.19
C HIS A 70 8.55 4.30 -5.60
N GLY A 71 7.72 5.17 -6.18
CA GLY A 71 6.37 4.82 -6.61
C GLY A 71 5.94 5.57 -7.86
N TRP A 72 4.75 5.23 -8.35
CA TRP A 72 4.03 5.98 -9.35
C TRP A 72 2.83 6.66 -8.73
N PHE A 73 2.58 7.90 -9.09
CA PHE A 73 1.38 8.63 -8.73
C PHE A 73 0.65 9.03 -10.01
N LEU A 74 -0.56 8.50 -10.16
CA LEU A 74 -1.39 8.74 -11.32
C LEU A 74 -2.56 9.64 -10.91
N VAL A 75 -2.73 10.73 -11.64
CA VAL A 75 -3.84 11.67 -11.42
C VAL A 75 -4.70 11.70 -12.68
N PRO A 76 -6.02 11.49 -12.58
CA PRO A 76 -6.90 11.58 -13.73
C PRO A 76 -6.72 12.90 -14.50
N ALA A 77 -6.60 12.82 -15.83
CA ALA A 77 -6.49 13.99 -16.70
C ALA A 77 -7.85 14.47 -17.22
N PHE A 78 -8.93 13.82 -16.78
CA PHE A 78 -10.32 14.11 -17.20
C PHE A 78 -11.17 14.50 -15.98
N GLY A 79 -12.32 15.09 -16.26
CA GLY A 79 -13.25 15.54 -15.23
C GLY A 79 -12.92 16.91 -14.65
N LYS A 80 -13.71 17.34 -13.66
CA LYS A 80 -13.49 18.62 -12.98
C LYS A 80 -12.38 18.46 -11.94
N ALA A 81 -11.53 19.48 -11.83
CA ALA A 81 -10.57 19.55 -10.75
C ALA A 81 -11.29 19.40 -9.38
N GLY A 82 -10.81 18.53 -8.54
CA GLY A 82 -11.44 18.25 -7.26
C GLY A 82 -10.69 17.19 -6.44
N ARG A 83 -11.36 16.71 -5.40
CA ARG A 83 -10.86 15.61 -4.58
C ARG A 83 -11.26 14.29 -5.22
N TRP A 84 -10.27 13.44 -5.49
CA TRP A 84 -10.47 12.10 -6.00
C TRP A 84 -10.30 11.07 -4.88
N PRO A 85 -11.02 9.94 -4.92
CA PRO A 85 -10.67 8.79 -4.10
C PRO A 85 -9.24 8.37 -4.41
N CYS A 86 -8.48 7.98 -3.39
CA CYS A 86 -7.11 7.50 -3.54
C CYS A 86 -7.07 5.99 -3.38
N LEU A 87 -6.46 5.30 -4.34
CA LEU A 87 -6.14 3.89 -4.26
C LEU A 87 -4.63 3.76 -4.09
N ILE A 88 -4.19 3.04 -3.06
CA ILE A 88 -2.78 2.73 -2.85
C ILE A 88 -2.58 1.24 -3.13
N GLN A 89 -1.66 0.93 -4.04
CA GLN A 89 -1.30 -0.43 -4.40
C GLN A 89 0.14 -0.69 -4.03
N TYR A 90 0.37 -1.76 -3.29
CA TYR A 90 1.72 -2.25 -2.95
C TYR A 90 2.03 -3.49 -3.78
N HIS A 91 3.28 -3.61 -4.21
CA HIS A 91 3.75 -4.83 -4.89
C HIS A 91 4.02 -5.97 -3.90
N GLY A 92 4.07 -7.19 -4.40
CA GLY A 92 4.42 -8.38 -3.62
C GLY A 92 5.92 -8.47 -3.31
N PHE A 93 6.30 -9.46 -2.51
CA PHE A 93 7.65 -9.63 -1.93
C PHE A 93 8.78 -9.68 -2.97
N THR A 94 8.62 -10.29 -4.10
CA THR A 94 9.68 -10.42 -5.12
C THR A 94 9.47 -9.49 -6.32
N ASP A 95 8.58 -8.55 -6.19
CA ASP A 95 8.15 -7.67 -7.27
C ASP A 95 8.74 -6.26 -7.15
N SER A 96 8.36 -5.39 -8.04
CA SER A 96 8.78 -3.99 -8.08
C SER A 96 7.58 -3.08 -8.32
N ARG A 97 7.80 -1.75 -8.32
CA ARG A 97 6.74 -0.79 -8.65
C ARG A 97 6.19 -0.94 -10.08
N GLY A 98 6.81 -1.78 -10.92
CA GLY A 98 6.39 -2.00 -12.31
C GLY A 98 6.38 -0.75 -13.17
N LEU A 99 5.53 -0.77 -14.18
CA LEU A 99 5.28 0.36 -15.07
C LEU A 99 3.91 1.00 -14.77
N PRO A 100 3.74 2.30 -15.03
CA PRO A 100 2.49 3.02 -14.69
C PRO A 100 1.21 2.44 -15.30
N TRP A 101 1.29 1.73 -16.40
CA TRP A 101 0.14 1.12 -17.09
C TRP A 101 -0.33 -0.21 -16.44
N GLN A 102 0.41 -0.72 -15.49
CA GLN A 102 0.07 -1.95 -14.75
C GLN A 102 -0.80 -1.68 -13.51
N LEU A 103 -1.13 -0.42 -13.25
CA LEU A 103 -1.92 0.03 -12.11
C LEU A 103 -3.41 0.18 -12.45
#